data_dd8570e1369aaa84d0277e8c9c640778
#
_entry.id   dd8570e1369aaa84d0277e8c9c640778
#
_cell.length_a   1.000
_cell.length_b   1.000
_cell.length_c   1.000
_cell.angle_alpha   90.00
_cell.angle_beta   90.00
_cell.angle_gamma   90.00
#
_symmetry.space_group_name_H-M   'P 1'
#
loop_
_entity.id
_entity.type
_entity.pdbx_description
1 polymer ?
#
loop_
_entity_poly.entity_id
_entity_poly.type
_entity_poly.pdbx_seq_one_letter_code
_entity_poly.pdbx_strand_id
1 'polypeptide(L)' 'MYQIQDGSENEFHSEDLVLWYAHAEKGALPIPGVVVRQQEDDVIIRTRVDGTTREIAVSPDELVKR' A
#
# COMPACT_ATOMS: atom_id res chain seq x y z
N MET A 1 7.00 -6.53 26.86
CA MET A 1 6.96 -6.46 26.17
C MET A 1 6.93 -6.35 25.30
N TYR A 2 6.72 -6.35 25.10
CA TYR A 2 6.59 -6.34 24.18
C TYR A 2 6.74 -6.14 23.25
N GLN A 3 6.64 -6.08 22.69
CA GLN A 3 6.73 -6.04 21.76
C GLN A 3 6.77 -5.82 20.91
N ILE A 4 6.61 -5.71 20.38
CA ILE A 4 6.72 -5.76 19.60
C ILE A 4 6.90 -5.47 18.68
N GLN A 5 6.81 -5.21 18.14
CA GLN A 5 6.94 -5.06 17.29
C GLN A 5 7.40 -4.73 16.22
N ASP A 6 7.71 -4.75 15.95
CA ASP A 6 8.59 -4.44 15.02
C ASP A 6 8.17 -4.75 13.67
N GLY A 7 7.99 -5.98 13.35
CA GLY A 7 7.49 -6.39 12.09
C GLY A 7 6.20 -5.73 11.75
N SER A 8 5.46 -5.44 12.75
CA SER A 8 4.14 -4.90 12.51
C SER A 8 4.21 -3.53 11.87
N GLU A 9 5.31 -2.85 11.98
CA GLU A 9 5.39 -1.56 11.36
C GLU A 9 5.45 -1.71 9.87
N ASN A 10 5.90 -2.84 9.36
CA ASN A 10 6.01 -3.05 7.96
C ASN A 10 4.87 -3.85 7.40
N GLU A 11 3.91 -4.20 8.25
CA GLU A 11 2.80 -4.99 7.77
C GLU A 11 1.66 -4.09 7.39
N PHE A 12 0.93 -4.49 6.39
CA PHE A 12 -0.22 -3.75 5.92
C PHE A 12 -1.46 -4.58 6.19
N HIS A 13 -2.45 -3.97 6.80
CA HIS A 13 -3.66 -4.67 7.16
C HIS A 13 -4.83 -4.09 6.38
N SER A 14 -5.85 -4.90 6.25
CA SER A 14 -7.07 -4.48 5.59
C SER A 14 -7.54 -3.14 6.12
N GLU A 15 -7.94 -2.28 5.24
CA GLU A 15 -8.45 -0.94 5.54
C GLU A 15 -7.37 0.09 5.91
N ASP A 16 -6.12 -0.28 5.89
CA ASP A 16 -5.07 0.71 6.13
C ASP A 16 -5.06 1.71 4.96
N LEU A 17 -4.88 2.96 5.30
CA LEU A 17 -4.76 3.99 4.28
C LEU A 17 -3.30 4.11 3.90
N VAL A 18 -3.02 4.14 2.61
CA VAL A 18 -1.65 4.16 2.12
C VAL A 18 -1.51 5.11 0.95
N LEU A 19 -0.26 5.46 0.68
CA LEU A 19 0.10 6.18 -0.54
C LEU A 19 0.97 5.25 -1.35
N TRP A 20 0.64 5.09 -2.60
CA TRP A 20 1.36 4.19 -3.49
C TRP A 20 2.28 5.00 -4.39
N TYR A 21 3.55 4.74 -4.25
CA TYR A 21 4.56 5.40 -5.06
C TYR A 21 4.94 4.44 -6.17
N ALA A 22 4.03 4.28 -7.13
CA ALA A 22 4.33 3.42 -8.25
C ALA A 22 5.62 3.93 -8.84
N HIS A 23 6.40 3.11 -9.48
CA HIS A 23 7.61 3.44 -10.02
C HIS A 23 7.51 4.61 -10.86
N ALA A 24 7.31 5.60 -10.27
CA ALA A 24 6.95 6.74 -10.94
C ALA A 24 8.11 7.40 -11.51
N GLU A 25 7.90 8.07 -12.55
CA GLU A 25 8.85 8.87 -13.05
C GLU A 25 9.05 9.99 -12.13
N LYS A 26 10.15 10.68 -12.26
CA LYS A 26 10.45 11.76 -11.43
C LYS A 26 9.36 12.76 -11.45
N GLY A 27 8.95 13.18 -10.31
CA GLY A 27 7.91 14.18 -10.21
C GLY A 27 6.50 13.67 -10.14
N ALA A 28 6.30 12.41 -10.29
CA ALA A 28 4.95 11.87 -10.21
C ALA A 28 4.48 11.89 -8.77
N LEU A 29 3.21 12.12 -8.58
CA LEU A 29 2.62 12.15 -7.25
C LEU A 29 2.18 10.78 -6.84
N PRO A 30 2.23 10.50 -5.55
CA PRO A 30 1.74 9.20 -5.08
C PRO A 30 0.24 9.10 -5.23
N ILE A 31 -0.24 7.89 -5.31
CA ILE A 31 -1.65 7.62 -5.49
C ILE A 31 -2.22 7.08 -4.20
N PRO A 32 -3.25 7.70 -3.65
CA PRO A 32 -3.84 7.20 -2.42
C PRO A 32 -4.59 5.90 -2.66
N GLY A 33 -4.52 5.01 -1.72
CA GLY A 33 -5.23 3.73 -1.80
C GLY A 33 -5.57 3.20 -0.43
N VAL A 34 -6.27 2.09 -0.44
CA VAL A 34 -6.69 1.41 0.79
C VAL A 34 -6.24 -0.03 0.66
N VAL A 35 -5.63 -0.56 1.69
CA VAL A 35 -5.16 -1.94 1.67
C VAL A 35 -6.36 -2.87 1.73
N VAL A 36 -6.41 -3.84 0.84
CA VAL A 36 -7.44 -4.87 0.85
C VAL A 36 -6.93 -6.06 1.65
N ARG A 37 -5.72 -6.52 1.35
CA ARG A 37 -5.11 -7.61 2.10
C ARG A 37 -3.65 -7.73 1.70
N GLN A 38 -2.91 -8.43 2.51
CA GLN A 38 -1.53 -8.72 2.19
C GLN A 38 -1.48 -10.15 1.68
N GLN A 39 -0.81 -10.38 0.56
CA GLN A 39 -0.81 -11.68 -0.06
C GLN A 39 0.61 -12.04 -0.40
N GLU A 40 1.18 -12.96 0.32
CA GLU A 40 2.56 -13.39 0.13
C GLU A 40 3.47 -12.16 0.20
N ASP A 41 4.19 -11.88 -0.85
CA ASP A 41 5.12 -10.77 -0.83
C ASP A 41 4.49 -9.48 -1.34
N ASP A 42 3.26 -9.52 -1.74
CA ASP A 42 2.60 -8.34 -2.30
C ASP A 42 1.48 -7.86 -1.41
N VAL A 43 1.08 -6.64 -1.63
CA VAL A 43 -0.06 -6.05 -0.93
C VAL A 43 -1.08 -5.72 -1.99
N ILE A 44 -2.32 -6.15 -1.77
CA ILE A 44 -3.40 -5.81 -2.69
C ILE A 44 -4.02 -4.53 -2.18
N ILE A 45 -4.03 -3.51 -3.02
CA ILE A 45 -4.64 -2.24 -2.63
C ILE A 45 -5.77 -1.92 -3.58
N ARG A 46 -6.72 -1.14 -3.08
CA ARG A 46 -7.81 -0.63 -3.88
C ARG A 46 -7.52 0.83 -4.12
N THR A 47 -7.46 1.22 -5.36
CA THR A 47 -7.14 2.59 -5.68
C THR A 47 -7.96 3.03 -6.87
N ARG A 48 -8.05 4.34 -7.08
CA ARG A 48 -8.85 4.88 -8.16
C ARG A 48 -7.93 5.35 -9.25
N VAL A 49 -8.11 4.83 -10.42
CA VAL A 49 -7.30 5.18 -11.56
C VAL A 49 -8.23 5.59 -12.68
N ASP A 50 -8.07 6.82 -13.16
CA ASP A 50 -8.92 7.32 -14.24
C ASP A 50 -10.39 7.22 -13.90
N GLY A 51 -10.73 7.48 -12.66
CA GLY A 51 -12.11 7.46 -12.24
C GLY A 51 -12.68 6.07 -11.96
N THR A 52 -11.87 5.05 -12.13
CA THR A 52 -12.32 3.68 -11.91
C THR A 52 -11.59 3.08 -10.74
N THR A 53 -12.32 2.45 -9.86
CA THR A 53 -11.71 1.78 -8.70
C THR A 53 -11.22 0.42 -9.12
N ARG A 54 -9.97 0.11 -8.77
CA ARG A 54 -9.36 -1.17 -9.13
C ARG A 54 -8.58 -1.72 -7.97
N GLU A 55 -8.43 -3.03 -7.95
CA GLU A 55 -7.58 -3.68 -6.97
C GLU A 55 -6.34 -4.13 -7.70
N ILE A 56 -5.19 -3.76 -7.19
CA ILE A 56 -3.93 -4.12 -7.82
C ILE A 56 -2.96 -4.64 -6.78
N ALA A 57 -2.05 -5.49 -7.24
CA ALA A 57 -1.02 -6.04 -6.37
C ALA A 57 0.23 -5.21 -6.52
N VAL A 58 0.75 -4.71 -5.43
CA VAL A 58 1.93 -3.86 -5.46
C VAL A 58 2.93 -4.35 -4.43
N SER A 59 4.17 -3.95 -4.60
CA SER A 59 5.21 -4.30 -3.65
C SER A 59 5.07 -3.42 -2.42
N PRO A 60 5.24 -3.98 -1.22
CA PRO A 60 5.17 -3.16 -0.01
C PRO A 60 6.19 -2.04 0.00
N ASP A 61 7.30 -2.21 -0.73
CA ASP A 61 8.30 -1.15 -0.77
C ASP A 61 7.78 0.10 -1.45
N GLU A 62 6.70 -0.01 -2.18
CA GLU A 62 6.14 1.12 -2.90
C GLU A 62 5.05 1.81 -2.11
N LEU A 63 4.79 1.36 -0.90
CA LEU A 63 3.70 1.89 -0.10
C LEU A 63 4.19 2.60 1.14
N VAL A 64 3.48 3.66 1.50
CA VAL A 64 3.73 4.36 2.74
C VAL A 64 2.38 4.51 3.44
N LYS A 65 2.33 4.20 4.71
CA LYS A 65 1.09 4.34 5.45
C LYS A 65 0.81 5.81 5.70
N ARG A 66 -0.43 6.18 5.63
CA ARG A 66 -0.85 7.55 5.86
C ARG A 66 -1.23 7.79 7.30
#